data_131a7ceefa324f97c5571cf81c0c0d8b
#
_entry.id   131a7ceefa324f97c5571cf81c0c0d8b
#
_cell.length_a   1.000
_cell.length_b   1.000
_cell.length_c   1.000
_cell.angle_alpha   90.00
_cell.angle_beta   90.00
_cell.angle_gamma   90.00
#
_symmetry.space_group_name_H-M   'P 1'
#
loop_
_entity.id
_entity.type
_entity.pdbx_description
1 polymer ?
#
loop_
_entity_poly.entity_id
_entity_poly.type
_entity_poly.pdbx_seq_one_letter_code
_entity_poly.pdbx_strand_id
1 'polypeptide(L)'
;MRKGLLIAICMVAALAVPSGAVAKPTKQDRANAAKECKALRGSTDASREAFKAQYRNLGACVSEKAREEAAERRAAKKSAVRDCREERSADAAAFAEKYRNFGKCVSAKSKKALKAADRADREDDWR
;
A
#
# COMPACT_ATOMS: atom_id res chain seq x y z
N MET A 1 -42.52 -11.49 38.87
CA MET A 1 -41.43 -11.96 38.00
C MET A 1 -40.92 -10.79 37.18
N ARG A 2 -39.83 -10.17 37.60
CA ARG A 2 -39.22 -9.00 36.90
C ARG A 2 -38.04 -9.49 36.09
N LYS A 3 -38.16 -9.46 34.77
CA LYS A 3 -37.07 -9.81 33.82
C LYS A 3 -36.12 -8.60 33.69
N GLY A 4 -34.95 -8.73 34.31
CA GLY A 4 -33.88 -7.74 34.18
C GLY A 4 -33.26 -7.76 32.75
N LEU A 5 -33.34 -6.63 32.08
CA LEU A 5 -32.72 -6.40 30.76
C LEU A 5 -31.28 -5.99 31.00
N LEU A 6 -30.33 -6.89 30.75
CA LEU A 6 -28.90 -6.59 30.78
C LEU A 6 -28.52 -5.87 29.47
N ILE A 7 -28.30 -4.58 29.55
CA ILE A 7 -27.75 -3.77 28.45
C ILE A 7 -26.24 -4.00 28.45
N ALA A 8 -25.76 -4.75 27.44
CA ALA A 8 -24.35 -4.92 27.18
C ALA A 8 -23.83 -3.64 26.52
N ILE A 9 -23.07 -2.85 27.27
CA ILE A 9 -22.36 -1.68 26.75
C ILE A 9 -21.15 -2.18 25.97
N CYS A 10 -21.23 -2.20 24.63
CA CYS A 10 -20.07 -2.39 23.76
C CYS A 10 -19.15 -1.17 23.86
N MET A 11 -18.07 -1.28 24.63
CA MET A 11 -16.97 -0.33 24.57
C MET A 11 -16.27 -0.46 23.22
N VAL A 12 -16.53 0.48 22.34
CA VAL A 12 -15.72 0.67 21.12
C VAL A 12 -14.37 1.23 21.55
N ALA A 13 -13.37 0.35 21.62
CA ALA A 13 -11.99 0.76 21.79
C ALA A 13 -11.58 1.54 20.54
N ALA A 14 -11.48 2.85 20.65
CA ALA A 14 -10.87 3.71 19.65
C ALA A 14 -9.40 3.32 19.51
N LEU A 15 -9.07 2.53 18.49
CA LEU A 15 -7.70 2.26 18.12
C LEU A 15 -7.11 3.58 17.64
N ALA A 16 -6.32 4.22 18.49
CA ALA A 16 -5.49 5.35 18.13
C ALA A 16 -4.49 4.86 17.07
N VAL A 17 -4.78 5.11 15.81
CA VAL A 17 -3.85 4.85 14.71
C VAL A 17 -2.66 5.80 14.92
N PRO A 18 -1.44 5.28 15.15
CA PRO A 18 -0.28 6.15 15.30
C PRO A 18 -0.14 6.95 14.01
N SER A 19 -0.11 8.27 14.14
CA SER A 19 0.13 9.21 13.03
C SER A 19 1.56 9.02 12.50
N GLY A 20 1.80 7.90 11.84
CA GLY A 20 3.02 7.65 11.09
C GLY A 20 3.14 8.72 10.03
N ALA A 21 4.28 9.43 10.01
CA ALA A 21 4.55 10.46 9.01
C ALA A 21 4.18 9.94 7.61
N VAL A 22 3.15 10.54 7.01
CA VAL A 22 2.64 10.13 5.70
C VAL A 22 3.75 10.31 4.68
N ALA A 23 4.11 9.23 3.98
CA ALA A 23 5.11 9.30 2.92
C ALA A 23 4.62 10.23 1.82
N LYS A 24 5.46 11.20 1.43
CA LYS A 24 5.11 12.09 0.31
C LYS A 24 5.15 11.30 -1.01
N PRO A 25 4.08 11.38 -1.82
CA PRO A 25 4.06 10.78 -3.14
C PRO A 25 5.15 11.34 -4.05
N THR A 26 5.85 10.47 -4.76
CA THR A 26 6.82 10.84 -5.80
C THR A 26 6.11 11.20 -7.10
N LYS A 27 6.88 11.70 -8.08
CA LYS A 27 6.36 11.90 -9.45
C LYS A 27 5.87 10.58 -10.07
N GLN A 28 6.57 9.47 -9.79
CA GLN A 28 6.20 8.15 -10.29
C GLN A 28 4.89 7.65 -9.67
N ASP A 29 4.72 7.77 -8.35
CA ASP A 29 3.48 7.41 -7.66
C ASP A 29 2.28 8.17 -8.27
N ARG A 30 2.45 9.47 -8.53
CA ARG A 30 1.40 10.28 -9.18
C ARG A 30 1.13 9.88 -10.63
N ALA A 31 2.16 9.49 -11.38
CA ALA A 31 2.00 9.07 -12.76
C ALA A 31 1.25 7.72 -12.84
N ASN A 32 1.55 6.79 -11.95
CA ASN A 32 0.85 5.51 -11.84
C ASN A 32 -0.60 5.74 -11.44
N ALA A 33 -0.84 6.47 -10.35
CA ALA A 33 -2.16 6.85 -9.88
C ALA A 33 -3.01 7.54 -10.97
N ALA A 34 -2.40 8.41 -11.79
CA ALA A 34 -3.11 9.06 -12.89
C ALA A 34 -3.56 8.08 -13.98
N LYS A 35 -2.75 7.06 -14.29
CA LYS A 35 -3.12 6.00 -15.24
C LYS A 35 -4.27 5.16 -14.68
N GLU A 36 -4.17 4.72 -13.43
CA GLU A 36 -5.19 3.95 -12.74
C GLU A 36 -6.52 4.72 -12.66
N CYS A 37 -6.50 5.97 -12.20
CA CYS A 37 -7.70 6.80 -12.11
C CYS A 37 -8.35 7.08 -13.48
N LYS A 38 -7.56 7.18 -14.55
CA LYS A 38 -8.11 7.29 -15.92
C LYS A 38 -8.79 5.99 -16.33
N ALA A 39 -8.21 4.84 -16.02
CA ALA A 39 -8.79 3.54 -16.27
C ALA A 39 -10.10 3.34 -15.48
N LEU A 40 -10.12 3.65 -14.18
CA LEU A 40 -11.30 3.60 -13.33
C LEU A 40 -12.44 4.50 -13.85
N ARG A 41 -12.11 5.70 -14.31
CA ARG A 41 -13.10 6.60 -14.89
C ARG A 41 -13.71 6.03 -16.17
N GLY A 42 -12.95 5.27 -16.93
CA GLY A 42 -13.39 4.63 -18.15
C GLY A 42 -13.92 5.61 -19.21
N SER A 43 -14.54 5.04 -20.25
CA SER A 43 -15.09 5.80 -21.40
C SER A 43 -16.61 5.80 -21.46
N THR A 44 -17.29 4.90 -20.73
CA THR A 44 -18.75 4.79 -20.74
C THR A 44 -19.40 5.71 -19.69
N ASP A 45 -20.67 6.06 -19.87
CA ASP A 45 -21.39 6.87 -18.90
C ASP A 45 -21.54 6.15 -17.56
N ALA A 46 -21.81 4.83 -17.58
CA ALA A 46 -21.89 4.01 -16.36
C ALA A 46 -20.58 4.02 -15.57
N SER A 47 -19.42 3.88 -16.24
CA SER A 47 -18.11 3.94 -15.56
C SER A 47 -17.83 5.32 -14.98
N ARG A 48 -18.24 6.38 -15.68
CA ARG A 48 -18.09 7.77 -15.20
C ARG A 48 -18.95 8.06 -13.98
N GLU A 49 -20.18 7.52 -13.95
CA GLU A 49 -21.06 7.65 -12.79
C GLU A 49 -20.52 6.90 -11.57
N ALA A 50 -20.09 5.65 -11.76
CA ALA A 50 -19.44 4.87 -10.71
C ALA A 50 -18.19 5.59 -10.17
N PHE A 51 -17.37 6.16 -11.05
CA PHE A 51 -16.21 6.96 -10.65
C PHE A 51 -16.60 8.20 -9.83
N LYS A 52 -17.65 8.93 -10.24
CA LYS A 52 -18.14 10.11 -9.49
C LYS A 52 -18.73 9.75 -8.14
N ALA A 53 -19.31 8.56 -8.01
CA ALA A 53 -19.81 8.08 -6.73
C ALA A 53 -18.68 7.83 -5.72
N GLN A 54 -17.50 7.43 -6.20
CA GLN A 54 -16.33 7.14 -5.37
C GLN A 54 -15.40 8.34 -5.19
N TYR A 55 -15.17 9.11 -6.27
CA TYR A 55 -14.21 10.22 -6.27
C TYR A 55 -14.87 11.52 -6.73
N ARG A 56 -14.72 12.58 -5.97
CA ARG A 56 -15.22 13.92 -6.32
C ARG A 56 -14.76 14.39 -7.71
N ASN A 57 -13.52 14.10 -8.08
CA ASN A 57 -12.93 14.42 -9.38
C ASN A 57 -11.65 13.61 -9.61
N LEU A 58 -11.10 13.70 -10.82
CA LEU A 58 -9.87 12.97 -11.18
C LEU A 58 -8.68 13.35 -10.30
N GLY A 59 -8.54 14.61 -9.92
CA GLY A 59 -7.47 15.08 -9.05
C GLY A 59 -7.55 14.47 -7.63
N ALA A 60 -8.77 14.33 -7.08
CA ALA A 60 -8.99 13.66 -5.80
C ALA A 60 -8.58 12.19 -5.86
N CYS A 61 -9.01 11.46 -6.89
CA CYS A 61 -8.59 10.08 -7.13
C CYS A 61 -7.06 9.96 -7.21
N VAL A 62 -6.41 10.77 -8.06
CA VAL A 62 -4.94 10.75 -8.22
C VAL A 62 -4.23 11.04 -6.90
N SER A 63 -4.73 11.97 -6.10
CA SER A 63 -4.13 12.31 -4.81
C SER A 63 -4.24 11.18 -3.80
N GLU A 64 -5.37 10.49 -3.76
CA GLU A 64 -5.62 9.35 -2.88
C GLU A 64 -4.75 8.17 -3.29
N LYS A 65 -4.83 7.73 -4.54
CA LYS A 65 -4.05 6.63 -5.10
C LYS A 65 -2.55 6.85 -5.01
N ALA A 66 -2.05 8.06 -5.24
CA ALA A 66 -0.65 8.38 -5.09
C ALA A 66 -0.16 8.27 -3.63
N ARG A 67 -1.03 8.53 -2.65
CA ARG A 67 -0.71 8.31 -1.22
C ARG A 67 -0.68 6.82 -0.88
N GLU A 68 -1.60 6.03 -1.41
CA GLU A 68 -1.61 4.57 -1.27
C GLU A 68 -0.32 3.99 -1.81
N GLU A 69 0.06 4.30 -3.04
CA GLU A 69 1.32 3.86 -3.64
C GLU A 69 2.56 4.26 -2.83
N ALA A 70 2.57 5.49 -2.31
CA ALA A 70 3.66 5.96 -1.46
C ALA A 70 3.73 5.18 -0.13
N ALA A 71 2.59 4.79 0.44
CA ALA A 71 2.52 3.98 1.66
C ALA A 71 3.01 2.55 1.41
N GLU A 72 2.59 1.93 0.32
CA GLU A 72 3.02 0.58 -0.09
C GLU A 72 4.53 0.53 -0.33
N ARG A 73 5.05 1.50 -1.08
CA ARG A 73 6.49 1.62 -1.32
C ARG A 73 7.28 1.77 -0.02
N ARG A 74 6.75 2.51 0.95
CA ARG A 74 7.37 2.66 2.27
C ARG A 74 7.32 1.35 3.06
N ALA A 75 6.21 0.64 3.04
CA ALA A 75 6.04 -0.65 3.69
C ALA A 75 7.01 -1.69 3.08
N ALA A 76 7.07 -1.78 1.76
CA ALA A 76 7.98 -2.66 1.04
C ALA A 76 9.46 -2.37 1.38
N LYS A 77 9.84 -1.09 1.47
CA LYS A 77 11.19 -0.69 1.86
C LYS A 77 11.49 -1.06 3.32
N LYS A 78 10.54 -0.85 4.24
CA LYS A 78 10.69 -1.20 5.66
C LYS A 78 10.88 -2.71 5.84
N SER A 79 10.07 -3.52 5.17
CA SER A 79 10.22 -4.98 5.17
C SER A 79 11.57 -5.39 4.60
N ALA A 80 11.97 -4.85 3.44
CA ALA A 80 13.26 -5.15 2.82
C ALA A 80 14.45 -4.80 3.71
N VAL A 81 14.39 -3.69 4.47
CA VAL A 81 15.44 -3.33 5.44
C VAL A 81 15.57 -4.38 6.54
N ARG A 82 14.44 -4.84 7.10
CA ARG A 82 14.44 -5.90 8.11
C ARG A 82 15.04 -7.18 7.56
N ASP A 83 14.53 -7.64 6.43
CA ASP A 83 14.98 -8.90 5.81
C ASP A 83 16.47 -8.88 5.41
N CYS A 84 16.97 -7.72 4.96
CA CYS A 84 18.40 -7.55 4.66
C CYS A 84 19.27 -7.53 5.91
N ARG A 85 18.76 -7.02 7.05
CA ARG A 85 19.49 -7.09 8.33
C ARG A 85 19.59 -8.52 8.82
N GLU A 86 18.50 -9.27 8.77
CA GLU A 86 18.44 -10.68 9.15
C GLU A 86 19.40 -11.52 8.29
N GLU A 87 19.34 -11.36 6.96
CA GLU A 87 20.20 -12.09 6.02
C GLU A 87 21.70 -11.76 6.25
N ARG A 88 22.03 -10.49 6.48
CA ARG A 88 23.41 -10.09 6.77
C ARG A 88 23.89 -10.56 8.13
N SER A 89 23.02 -10.66 9.13
CA SER A 89 23.40 -11.15 10.46
C SER A 89 23.56 -12.68 10.49
N ALA A 90 22.84 -13.39 9.61
CA ALA A 90 22.96 -14.84 9.48
C ALA A 90 24.27 -15.26 8.81
N ASP A 91 24.64 -14.60 7.70
CA ASP A 91 25.91 -14.87 6.99
C ASP A 91 26.39 -13.60 6.27
N ALA A 92 27.34 -12.91 6.88
CA ALA A 92 27.89 -11.67 6.33
C ALA A 92 28.71 -11.87 5.05
N ALA A 93 29.38 -13.02 4.89
CA ALA A 93 30.20 -13.33 3.73
C ALA A 93 29.31 -13.62 2.51
N ALA A 94 28.35 -14.53 2.64
CA ALA A 94 27.38 -14.82 1.59
C ALA A 94 26.54 -13.57 1.22
N PHE A 95 26.21 -12.75 2.20
CA PHE A 95 25.52 -11.49 1.96
C PHE A 95 26.35 -10.52 1.07
N ALA A 96 27.65 -10.39 1.35
CA ALA A 96 28.56 -9.53 0.59
C ALA A 96 28.74 -10.00 -0.86
N GLU A 97 28.80 -11.32 -1.07
CA GLU A 97 28.85 -11.91 -2.42
C GLU A 97 27.56 -11.64 -3.20
N LYS A 98 26.40 -11.81 -2.55
CA LYS A 98 25.09 -11.67 -3.18
C LYS A 98 24.70 -10.22 -3.46
N TYR A 99 25.00 -9.34 -2.53
CA TYR A 99 24.58 -7.95 -2.59
C TYR A 99 25.74 -6.99 -2.40
N ARG A 100 26.49 -6.64 -3.25
CA ARG A 100 27.61 -5.69 -3.16
C ARG A 100 27.59 -4.74 -1.93
N ASN A 101 26.40 -4.31 -1.48
CA ASN A 101 26.19 -3.52 -0.26
C ASN A 101 24.74 -3.62 0.23
N PHE A 102 24.49 -3.12 1.45
CA PHE A 102 23.17 -3.14 2.09
C PHE A 102 22.09 -2.45 1.27
N GLY A 103 22.38 -1.30 0.66
CA GLY A 103 21.44 -0.55 -0.18
C GLY A 103 20.99 -1.35 -1.41
N LYS A 104 21.87 -2.14 -2.01
CA LYS A 104 21.52 -3.02 -3.14
C LYS A 104 20.57 -4.14 -2.72
N CYS A 105 20.78 -4.74 -1.55
CA CYS A 105 19.85 -5.71 -0.98
C CYS A 105 18.46 -5.08 -0.79
N VAL A 106 18.38 -3.95 -0.10
CA VAL A 106 17.11 -3.25 0.16
C VAL A 106 16.40 -2.89 -1.15
N SER A 107 17.13 -2.37 -2.14
CA SER A 107 16.56 -2.04 -3.45
C SER A 107 16.02 -3.27 -4.19
N ALA A 108 16.75 -4.38 -4.17
CA ALA A 108 16.33 -5.61 -4.83
C ALA A 108 15.07 -6.21 -4.18
N LYS A 109 15.05 -6.31 -2.84
CA LYS A 109 13.93 -6.88 -2.09
C LYS A 109 12.68 -5.99 -2.15
N SER A 110 12.81 -4.68 -2.02
CA SER A 110 11.67 -3.76 -2.12
C SER A 110 11.02 -3.78 -3.51
N LYS A 111 11.82 -3.80 -4.57
CA LYS A 111 11.30 -3.95 -5.95
C LYS A 111 10.57 -5.28 -6.15
N LYS A 112 11.10 -6.37 -5.59
CA LYS A 112 10.45 -7.70 -5.67
C LYS A 112 9.10 -7.69 -4.94
N ALA A 113 9.03 -7.09 -3.75
CA ALA A 113 7.80 -6.98 -2.97
C ALA A 113 6.72 -6.16 -3.73
N LEU A 114 7.08 -5.01 -4.29
CA LEU A 114 6.14 -4.19 -5.07
C LEU A 114 5.61 -4.93 -6.31
N LYS A 115 6.48 -5.63 -7.05
CA LYS A 115 6.02 -6.44 -8.19
C LYS A 115 5.11 -7.59 -7.80
N ALA A 116 5.29 -8.15 -6.60
CA ALA A 116 4.41 -9.21 -6.09
C ALA A 116 3.03 -8.64 -5.71
N ALA A 117 2.97 -7.46 -5.11
CA ALA A 117 1.72 -6.74 -4.84
C ALA A 117 0.95 -6.43 -6.12
N ASP A 118 1.59 -5.78 -7.10
CA ASP A 118 1.01 -5.50 -8.41
C ASP A 118 0.43 -6.75 -9.13
N ARG A 119 1.03 -7.91 -8.88
CA ARG A 119 0.55 -9.16 -9.49
C ARG A 119 -0.68 -9.67 -8.76
N ALA A 120 -0.68 -9.62 -7.42
CA ALA A 120 -1.81 -10.05 -6.60
C ALA A 120 -3.07 -9.23 -6.94
N ASP A 121 -2.94 -7.91 -7.03
CA ASP A 121 -4.06 -7.02 -7.38
C ASP A 121 -4.65 -7.34 -8.76
N ARG A 122 -3.81 -7.69 -9.73
CA ARG A 122 -4.28 -8.10 -11.06
C ARG A 122 -4.98 -9.45 -11.09
N GLU A 123 -4.58 -10.39 -10.22
CA GLU A 123 -5.22 -11.71 -10.14
C GLU A 123 -6.61 -11.63 -9.49
N ASP A 124 -6.83 -10.70 -8.58
CA ASP A 124 -8.13 -10.48 -7.95
C ASP A 124 -9.14 -9.78 -8.87
N ASP A 125 -8.69 -8.95 -9.81
CA ASP A 125 -9.55 -8.24 -10.79
C ASP A 125 -10.18 -9.20 -11.83
N TRP A 126 -9.63 -10.41 -12.01
CA TRP A 126 -10.13 -11.44 -12.95
C TRP A 126 -11.13 -12.44 -12.33
N ARG A 127 -11.43 -12.36 -11.03
CA ARG A 127 -12.35 -13.26 -10.31
C ARG A 127 -13.69 -12.61 -10.03
#